data_d1ba992d4ab2a8fcbd08ba9a797540bb
#
_entry.id   d1ba992d4ab2a8fcbd08ba9a797540bb
#
_cell.length_a   1.000
_cell.length_b   1.000
_cell.length_c   1.000
_cell.angle_alpha   90.00
_cell.angle_beta   90.00
_cell.angle_gamma   90.00
#
_symmetry.space_group_name_H-M   'P 1'
#
loop_
_entity.id
_entity.type
_entity.pdbx_description
1 polymer ?
#
loop_
_entity_poly.entity_id
_entity_poly.type
_entity_poly.pdbx_seq_one_letter_code
_entity_poly.pdbx_strand_id
1 'polypeptide(L)'
;MAITITYYLSLNSPWTYMGSAPFAEIARRYGATVDVKPAKFGPIFEQTGGLPLPRRSPQRQAYRLMELRRWREVRGIPLTVEPKFFPSDDAAATRLVIAAKLQGKDAHKLSLELARAVWEREESFAEPSVMASAAQRAGLDAAALRAGGPSDAGLDALYDQYTQDALKAGVFGAPSYVLPSGEIFWGQDRLELLERELKKQA
;
A
#
# COMPACT_ATOMS: atom_id res chain seq x y z
N MET A 1 -25.40 4.18 3.77
CA MET A 1 -24.23 5.07 3.88
C MET A 1 -23.03 4.39 3.19
N ALA A 2 -22.17 5.14 2.53
CA ALA A 2 -20.98 4.56 1.89
C ALA A 2 -20.09 3.88 2.94
N ILE A 3 -19.64 2.65 2.65
CA ILE A 3 -18.74 1.90 3.53
C ILE A 3 -17.33 2.50 3.41
N THR A 4 -16.65 2.72 4.53
CA THR A 4 -15.24 3.12 4.52
C THR A 4 -14.37 1.88 4.77
N ILE A 5 -13.48 1.59 3.85
CA ILE A 5 -12.49 0.51 3.97
C ILE A 5 -11.17 1.13 4.36
N THR A 6 -10.65 0.81 5.55
CA THR A 6 -9.31 1.22 5.95
C THR A 6 -8.29 0.31 5.25
N TYR A 7 -7.42 0.92 4.47
CA TYR A 7 -6.42 0.25 3.65
C TYR A 7 -5.01 0.47 4.22
N TYR A 8 -4.50 -0.53 4.92
CA TYR A 8 -3.13 -0.54 5.44
C TYR A 8 -2.16 -1.11 4.40
N LEU A 9 -1.17 -0.32 4.05
CA LEU A 9 -0.24 -0.66 2.97
C LEU A 9 1.22 -0.34 3.30
N SER A 10 2.14 -0.97 2.55
CA SER A 10 3.54 -0.60 2.43
C SER A 10 3.87 -0.39 0.96
N LEU A 11 4.52 0.72 0.62
CA LEU A 11 4.95 1.02 -0.76
C LEU A 11 5.96 -0.01 -1.28
N ASN A 12 6.76 -0.61 -0.39
CA ASN A 12 7.70 -1.66 -0.72
C ASN A 12 7.06 -3.06 -0.93
N SER A 13 5.77 -3.22 -0.65
CA SER A 13 5.14 -4.54 -0.77
C SER A 13 4.71 -4.85 -2.20
N PRO A 14 5.21 -5.94 -2.83
CA PRO A 14 4.71 -6.39 -4.13
C PRO A 14 3.24 -6.82 -4.06
N TRP A 15 2.81 -7.32 -2.91
CA TRP A 15 1.41 -7.71 -2.69
C TRP A 15 0.49 -6.50 -2.61
N THR A 16 0.98 -5.37 -2.07
CA THR A 16 0.29 -4.08 -2.14
C THR A 16 0.16 -3.63 -3.59
N TYR A 17 1.26 -3.65 -4.34
CA TYR A 17 1.25 -3.30 -5.76
C TYR A 17 0.23 -4.13 -6.55
N MET A 18 0.29 -5.47 -6.42
CA MET A 18 -0.62 -6.38 -7.14
C MET A 18 -2.09 -6.20 -6.78
N GLY A 19 -2.36 -5.88 -5.51
CA GLY A 19 -3.72 -5.72 -5.00
C GLY A 19 -4.34 -4.34 -5.25
N SER A 20 -3.53 -3.31 -5.47
CA SER A 20 -4.01 -1.92 -5.51
C SER A 20 -5.03 -1.65 -6.62
N ALA A 21 -4.73 -2.02 -7.87
CA ALA A 21 -5.64 -1.75 -8.99
C ALA A 21 -6.96 -2.53 -8.88
N PRO A 22 -6.97 -3.86 -8.64
CA PRO A 22 -8.22 -4.58 -8.46
C PRO A 22 -9.00 -4.13 -7.21
N PHE A 23 -8.33 -3.71 -6.14
CA PHE A 23 -8.99 -3.14 -4.97
C PHE A 23 -9.69 -1.80 -5.29
N ALA A 24 -9.04 -0.91 -6.05
CA ALA A 24 -9.66 0.34 -6.51
C ALA A 24 -10.95 0.07 -7.30
N GLU A 25 -10.93 -0.93 -8.18
CA GLU A 25 -12.09 -1.30 -8.98
C GLU A 25 -13.24 -1.85 -8.11
N ILE A 26 -12.93 -2.69 -7.12
CA ILE A 26 -13.92 -3.19 -6.15
C ILE A 26 -14.50 -2.02 -5.36
N ALA A 27 -13.66 -1.15 -4.79
CA ALA A 27 -14.14 0.01 -4.01
C ALA A 27 -15.07 0.90 -4.83
N ARG A 28 -14.68 1.20 -6.08
CA ARG A 28 -15.51 1.98 -7.03
C ARG A 28 -16.85 1.30 -7.32
N ARG A 29 -16.86 -0.01 -7.58
CA ARG A 29 -18.05 -0.79 -7.91
C ARG A 29 -19.08 -0.77 -6.80
N TYR A 30 -18.66 -0.81 -5.56
CA TYR A 30 -19.55 -0.78 -4.38
C TYR A 30 -19.69 0.60 -3.74
N GLY A 31 -19.18 1.66 -4.36
CA GLY A 31 -19.26 3.02 -3.82
C GLY A 31 -18.56 3.18 -2.47
N ALA A 32 -17.55 2.34 -2.18
CA ALA A 32 -16.84 2.38 -0.92
C ALA A 32 -15.79 3.50 -0.91
N THR A 33 -15.63 4.16 0.24
CA THR A 33 -14.56 5.11 0.49
C THR A 33 -13.30 4.35 0.94
N VAL A 34 -12.13 4.70 0.40
CA VAL A 34 -10.86 4.09 0.79
C VAL A 34 -10.09 5.04 1.72
N ASP A 35 -9.95 4.64 2.99
CA ASP A 35 -9.11 5.33 3.97
C ASP A 35 -7.68 4.78 3.92
N VAL A 36 -6.82 5.44 3.13
CA VAL A 36 -5.44 5.02 2.89
C VAL A 36 -4.58 5.29 4.12
N LYS A 37 -3.98 4.24 4.68
CA LYS A 37 -3.06 4.32 5.83
C LYS A 37 -1.77 3.55 5.56
N PRO A 38 -0.72 4.20 5.02
CA PRO A 38 0.60 3.60 5.05
C PRO A 38 1.01 3.27 6.48
N ALA A 39 1.67 2.11 6.70
CA ALA A 39 2.10 1.68 8.03
C ALA A 39 3.52 1.08 7.99
N LYS A 40 4.25 1.22 9.11
CA LYS A 40 5.60 0.67 9.30
C LYS A 40 5.50 -0.81 9.66
N PHE A 41 5.74 -1.71 8.72
CA PHE A 41 5.59 -3.15 8.96
C PHE A 41 6.74 -3.78 9.74
N GLY A 42 7.87 -3.10 9.93
CA GLY A 42 8.92 -3.55 10.85
C GLY A 42 8.39 -3.72 12.28
N PRO A 43 7.93 -2.65 12.94
CA PRO A 43 7.31 -2.70 14.27
C PRO A 43 6.08 -3.62 14.37
N ILE A 44 5.27 -3.70 13.29
CA ILE A 44 4.11 -4.62 13.26
C ILE A 44 4.60 -6.08 13.31
N PHE A 45 5.60 -6.45 12.53
CA PHE A 45 6.15 -7.81 12.52
C PHE A 45 6.74 -8.21 13.88
N GLU A 46 7.43 -7.30 14.56
CA GLU A 46 8.01 -7.54 15.88
C GLU A 46 6.95 -7.93 16.92
N GLN A 47 5.77 -7.31 16.86
CA GLN A 47 4.68 -7.55 17.80
C GLN A 47 3.74 -8.70 17.40
N THR A 48 3.69 -9.04 16.12
CA THR A 48 2.74 -10.03 15.58
C THR A 48 3.38 -11.35 15.14
N GLY A 49 4.70 -11.49 15.36
CA GLY A 49 5.44 -12.71 14.98
C GLY A 49 5.78 -12.78 13.49
N GLY A 50 5.57 -11.70 12.73
CA GLY A 50 6.01 -11.60 11.34
C GLY A 50 7.54 -11.52 11.23
N LEU A 51 8.07 -11.83 10.03
CA LEU A 51 9.50 -11.71 9.77
C LEU A 51 9.75 -10.83 8.54
N PRO A 52 10.64 -9.83 8.65
CA PRO A 52 11.18 -9.13 7.49
C PRO A 52 11.80 -10.12 6.49
N LEU A 53 11.73 -9.80 5.20
CA LEU A 53 12.13 -10.72 4.13
C LEU A 53 13.53 -11.32 4.33
N PRO A 54 14.61 -10.57 4.67
CA PRO A 54 15.93 -11.14 4.86
C PRO A 54 16.03 -12.12 6.03
N ARG A 55 15.11 -12.06 7.00
CA ARG A 55 15.08 -12.94 8.19
C ARG A 55 14.23 -14.19 8.00
N ARG A 56 13.55 -14.32 6.85
CA ARG A 56 12.78 -15.53 6.51
C ARG A 56 13.72 -16.65 6.09
N SER A 57 13.30 -17.91 6.30
CA SER A 57 14.06 -19.06 5.83
C SER A 57 14.26 -19.02 4.30
N PRO A 58 15.35 -19.61 3.78
CA PRO A 58 15.59 -19.66 2.33
C PRO A 58 14.42 -20.25 1.54
N GLN A 59 13.73 -21.27 2.10
CA GLN A 59 12.56 -21.88 1.48
C GLN A 59 11.41 -20.87 1.33
N ARG A 60 11.14 -20.05 2.34
CA ARG A 60 10.10 -19.01 2.28
C ARG A 60 10.46 -17.87 1.33
N GLN A 61 11.74 -17.53 1.23
CA GLN A 61 12.22 -16.53 0.26
C GLN A 61 12.05 -17.06 -1.18
N ALA A 62 12.48 -18.29 -1.45
CA ALA A 62 12.31 -18.93 -2.76
C ALA A 62 10.83 -19.08 -3.13
N TYR A 63 9.99 -19.53 -2.20
CA TYR A 63 8.56 -19.65 -2.43
C TYR A 63 7.91 -18.30 -2.77
N ARG A 64 8.32 -17.22 -2.08
CA ARG A 64 7.85 -15.87 -2.42
C ARG A 64 8.10 -15.52 -3.89
N LEU A 65 9.27 -15.83 -4.42
CA LEU A 65 9.60 -15.55 -5.84
C LEU A 65 8.72 -16.39 -6.79
N MET A 66 8.41 -17.64 -6.45
CA MET A 66 7.46 -18.47 -7.21
C MET A 66 6.06 -17.85 -7.21
N GLU A 67 5.57 -17.41 -6.05
CA GLU A 67 4.26 -16.77 -5.92
C GLU A 67 4.19 -15.44 -6.69
N LEU A 68 5.25 -14.63 -6.67
CA LEU A 68 5.30 -13.40 -7.46
C LEU A 68 5.16 -13.68 -8.97
N ARG A 69 5.80 -14.74 -9.49
CA ARG A 69 5.65 -15.14 -10.89
C ARG A 69 4.24 -15.60 -11.22
N ARG A 70 3.66 -16.48 -10.38
CA ARG A 70 2.29 -16.98 -10.54
C ARG A 70 1.26 -15.85 -10.55
N TRP A 71 1.33 -15.00 -9.53
CA TRP A 71 0.37 -13.91 -9.39
C TRP A 71 0.54 -12.82 -10.44
N ARG A 72 1.76 -12.57 -10.92
CA ARG A 72 2.00 -11.71 -12.08
C ARG A 72 1.22 -12.20 -13.30
N GLU A 73 1.26 -13.50 -13.58
CA GLU A 73 0.52 -14.12 -14.69
C GLU A 73 -0.99 -14.05 -14.46
N VAL A 74 -1.47 -14.45 -13.29
CA VAL A 74 -2.90 -14.41 -12.93
C VAL A 74 -3.49 -13.00 -13.03
N ARG A 75 -2.73 -11.99 -12.60
CA ARG A 75 -3.15 -10.58 -12.64
C ARG A 75 -2.92 -9.92 -14.01
N GLY A 76 -2.11 -10.50 -14.88
CA GLY A 76 -1.75 -9.91 -16.17
C GLY A 76 -1.01 -8.57 -16.04
N ILE A 77 -0.16 -8.40 -15.01
CA ILE A 77 0.52 -7.14 -14.71
C ILE A 77 2.03 -7.20 -14.99
N PRO A 78 2.66 -6.08 -15.37
CA PRO A 78 4.08 -6.02 -15.69
C PRO A 78 4.95 -5.94 -14.43
N LEU A 79 4.91 -6.95 -13.56
CA LEU A 79 5.73 -7.00 -12.34
C LEU A 79 7.14 -7.50 -12.66
N THR A 80 8.16 -6.73 -12.28
CA THR A 80 9.55 -7.19 -12.15
C THR A 80 9.70 -7.96 -10.83
N VAL A 81 10.04 -9.25 -10.88
CA VAL A 81 10.05 -10.14 -9.70
C VAL A 81 11.17 -9.77 -8.72
N GLU A 82 12.31 -9.34 -9.24
CA GLU A 82 13.51 -8.93 -8.48
C GLU A 82 13.97 -7.55 -8.98
N PRO A 83 13.24 -6.47 -8.65
CA PRO A 83 13.56 -5.15 -9.16
C PRO A 83 14.83 -4.58 -8.52
N LYS A 84 15.57 -3.80 -9.30
CA LYS A 84 16.87 -3.22 -8.93
C LYS A 84 16.84 -2.40 -7.64
N PHE A 85 15.74 -1.68 -7.38
CA PHE A 85 15.63 -0.74 -6.26
C PHE A 85 14.72 -1.28 -5.15
N PHE A 86 14.70 -2.57 -4.92
CA PHE A 86 13.95 -3.17 -3.82
C PHE A 86 14.89 -3.73 -2.73
N PRO A 87 14.69 -3.35 -1.46
CA PRO A 87 13.78 -2.32 -0.97
C PRO A 87 14.32 -0.91 -1.27
N SER A 88 13.40 0.04 -1.54
CA SER A 88 13.72 1.47 -1.59
C SER A 88 13.44 2.13 -0.23
N ASP A 89 14.13 3.23 0.07
CA ASP A 89 13.75 4.11 1.18
C ASP A 89 12.39 4.75 0.86
N ASP A 90 11.37 4.45 1.67
CA ASP A 90 9.99 4.88 1.43
C ASP A 90 9.55 6.08 2.28
N ALA A 91 10.43 6.65 3.09
CA ALA A 91 10.05 7.71 4.03
C ALA A 91 9.44 8.94 3.33
N ALA A 92 10.14 9.50 2.35
CA ALA A 92 9.67 10.69 1.62
C ALA A 92 8.42 10.38 0.76
N ALA A 93 8.37 9.22 0.11
CA ALA A 93 7.24 8.78 -0.69
C ALA A 93 5.98 8.55 0.18
N THR A 94 6.16 7.95 1.36
CA THR A 94 5.07 7.76 2.34
C THR A 94 4.52 9.09 2.84
N ARG A 95 5.38 10.05 3.18
CA ARG A 95 4.95 11.41 3.54
C ARG A 95 4.10 12.04 2.43
N LEU A 96 4.49 11.87 1.17
CA LEU A 96 3.74 12.39 0.04
C LEU A 96 2.34 11.76 -0.08
N VAL A 97 2.21 10.46 0.15
CA VAL A 97 0.91 9.75 0.18
C VAL A 97 0.04 10.29 1.33
N ILE A 98 0.61 10.47 2.52
CA ILE A 98 -0.11 11.02 3.68
C ILE A 98 -0.54 12.46 3.40
N ALA A 99 0.33 13.29 2.83
CA ALA A 99 0.00 14.66 2.46
C ALA A 99 -1.14 14.73 1.43
N ALA A 100 -1.14 13.85 0.43
CA ALA A 100 -2.22 13.74 -0.54
C ALA A 100 -3.56 13.39 0.13
N LYS A 101 -3.55 12.40 1.03
CA LYS A 101 -4.73 12.03 1.81
C LYS A 101 -5.29 13.20 2.61
N LEU A 102 -4.45 13.90 3.38
CA LEU A 102 -4.88 15.04 4.21
C LEU A 102 -5.48 16.18 3.41
N GLN A 103 -5.06 16.34 2.16
CA GLN A 103 -5.59 17.34 1.23
C GLN A 103 -6.79 16.83 0.41
N GLY A 104 -7.37 15.68 0.77
CA GLY A 104 -8.52 15.09 0.07
C GLY A 104 -8.22 14.65 -1.37
N LYS A 105 -6.95 14.39 -1.70
CA LYS A 105 -6.52 13.91 -3.01
C LYS A 105 -6.52 12.38 -3.07
N ASP A 106 -6.45 11.84 -4.27
CA ASP A 106 -6.40 10.38 -4.48
C ASP A 106 -5.05 9.77 -4.04
N ALA A 107 -4.93 9.58 -2.72
CA ALA A 107 -3.75 8.98 -2.10
C ALA A 107 -3.58 7.50 -2.50
N HIS A 108 -4.67 6.79 -2.83
CA HIS A 108 -4.60 5.41 -3.29
C HIS A 108 -3.94 5.33 -4.67
N LYS A 109 -4.38 6.15 -5.63
CA LYS A 109 -3.79 6.21 -6.96
C LYS A 109 -2.31 6.64 -6.89
N LEU A 110 -1.98 7.61 -6.02
CA LEU A 110 -0.59 8.01 -5.80
C LEU A 110 0.26 6.86 -5.25
N SER A 111 -0.23 6.12 -4.26
CA SER A 111 0.49 4.98 -3.70
C SER A 111 0.73 3.88 -4.73
N LEU A 112 -0.22 3.65 -5.64
CA LEU A 112 -0.06 2.71 -6.76
C LEU A 112 1.00 3.19 -7.75
N GLU A 113 1.02 4.47 -8.14
CA GLU A 113 2.02 5.00 -9.09
C GLU A 113 3.45 4.97 -8.50
N LEU A 114 3.60 5.20 -7.19
CA LEU A 114 4.86 5.00 -6.49
C LEU A 114 5.30 3.53 -6.47
N ALA A 115 4.38 2.61 -6.16
CA ALA A 115 4.68 1.18 -6.21
C ALA A 115 5.06 0.72 -7.64
N ARG A 116 4.41 1.26 -8.68
CA ARG A 116 4.76 1.03 -10.08
C ARG A 116 6.18 1.47 -10.43
N ALA A 117 6.68 2.54 -9.81
CA ALA A 117 8.07 2.97 -10.02
C ALA A 117 9.04 1.83 -9.73
N VAL A 118 8.89 1.16 -8.59
CA VAL A 118 9.77 0.03 -8.22
C VAL A 118 9.44 -1.25 -9.00
N TRP A 119 8.15 -1.64 -9.02
CA TRP A 119 7.75 -2.98 -9.45
C TRP A 119 7.56 -3.13 -10.95
N GLU A 120 7.37 -2.02 -11.69
CA GLU A 120 7.22 -2.05 -13.17
C GLU A 120 8.40 -1.38 -13.88
N ARG A 121 8.83 -0.20 -13.39
CA ARG A 121 9.77 0.67 -14.10
C ARG A 121 11.21 0.56 -13.60
N GLU A 122 11.44 -0.18 -12.52
CA GLU A 122 12.75 -0.31 -11.88
C GLU A 122 13.37 1.05 -11.52
N GLU A 123 12.54 1.94 -10.98
CA GLU A 123 12.92 3.28 -10.52
C GLU A 123 12.85 3.33 -8.98
N SER A 124 13.73 4.12 -8.35
CA SER A 124 13.69 4.32 -6.89
C SER A 124 12.75 5.47 -6.54
N PHE A 125 11.68 5.20 -5.80
CA PHE A 125 10.83 6.27 -5.28
C PHE A 125 11.48 7.07 -4.12
N ALA A 126 12.72 6.77 -3.72
CA ALA A 126 13.53 7.65 -2.90
C ALA A 126 14.01 8.90 -3.67
N GLU A 127 14.06 8.82 -5.01
CA GLU A 127 14.48 9.92 -5.86
C GLU A 127 13.36 10.95 -6.03
N PRO A 128 13.61 12.27 -5.76
CA PRO A 128 12.58 13.31 -5.89
C PRO A 128 11.94 13.39 -7.29
N SER A 129 12.70 13.16 -8.35
CA SER A 129 12.22 13.16 -9.72
C SER A 129 11.23 12.02 -10.00
N VAL A 130 11.47 10.85 -9.42
CA VAL A 130 10.59 9.68 -9.53
C VAL A 130 9.29 9.93 -8.75
N MET A 131 9.36 10.50 -7.54
CA MET A 131 8.17 10.91 -6.79
C MET A 131 7.34 11.95 -7.55
N ALA A 132 7.98 12.94 -8.15
CA ALA A 132 7.29 13.95 -8.95
C ALA A 132 6.59 13.33 -10.17
N SER A 133 7.27 12.42 -10.89
CA SER A 133 6.69 11.70 -12.01
C SER A 133 5.52 10.80 -11.60
N ALA A 134 5.63 10.11 -10.47
CA ALA A 134 4.54 9.28 -9.93
C ALA A 134 3.32 10.15 -9.54
N ALA A 135 3.55 11.29 -8.88
CA ALA A 135 2.48 12.24 -8.58
C ALA A 135 1.79 12.76 -9.84
N GLN A 136 2.55 13.15 -10.85
CA GLN A 136 2.01 13.60 -12.14
C GLN A 136 1.16 12.51 -12.82
N ARG A 137 1.58 11.25 -12.82
CA ARG A 137 0.81 10.10 -13.33
C ARG A 137 -0.48 9.87 -12.54
N ALA A 138 -0.47 10.19 -11.24
CA ALA A 138 -1.67 10.18 -10.42
C ALA A 138 -2.59 11.39 -10.66
N GLY A 139 -2.15 12.38 -11.45
CA GLY A 139 -2.86 13.65 -11.68
C GLY A 139 -2.63 14.67 -10.57
N LEU A 140 -1.52 14.56 -9.87
CA LEU A 140 -1.16 15.39 -8.70
C LEU A 140 0.15 16.13 -8.94
N ASP A 141 0.40 17.17 -8.14
CA ASP A 141 1.66 17.92 -8.09
C ASP A 141 2.34 17.64 -6.75
N ALA A 142 3.51 17.00 -6.78
CA ALA A 142 4.27 16.64 -5.59
C ALA A 142 4.74 17.85 -4.80
N ALA A 143 5.12 18.94 -5.48
CA ALA A 143 5.57 20.18 -4.81
C ALA A 143 4.40 20.86 -4.10
N ALA A 144 3.25 20.97 -4.75
CA ALA A 144 2.03 21.51 -4.16
C ALA A 144 1.55 20.68 -2.95
N LEU A 145 1.60 19.34 -3.04
CA LEU A 145 1.26 18.46 -1.92
C LEU A 145 2.16 18.70 -0.71
N ARG A 146 3.45 18.88 -0.92
CA ARG A 146 4.41 19.16 0.17
C ARG A 146 4.20 20.54 0.77
N ALA A 147 3.98 21.55 -0.06
CA ALA A 147 3.77 22.94 0.40
C ALA A 147 2.45 23.13 1.17
N GLY A 148 1.41 22.40 0.79
CA GLY A 148 0.08 22.49 1.41
C GLY A 148 -0.16 21.53 2.59
N GLY A 149 0.83 20.71 2.95
CA GLY A 149 0.73 19.72 4.02
C GLY A 149 1.43 20.12 5.32
N PRO A 150 1.34 19.27 6.35
CA PRO A 150 2.16 19.40 7.57
C PRO A 150 3.66 19.31 7.28
N SER A 151 4.48 19.70 8.26
CA SER A 151 5.92 19.46 8.22
C SER A 151 6.25 17.96 8.13
N ASP A 152 7.47 17.65 7.69
CA ASP A 152 7.94 16.26 7.63
C ASP A 152 7.79 15.54 8.98
N ALA A 153 8.10 16.22 10.10
CA ALA A 153 7.89 15.68 11.45
C ALA A 153 6.42 15.42 11.77
N GLY A 154 5.50 16.27 11.31
CA GLY A 154 4.07 16.06 11.46
C GLY A 154 3.55 14.86 10.63
N LEU A 155 4.07 14.68 9.43
CA LEU A 155 3.76 13.55 8.57
C LEU A 155 4.34 12.22 9.14
N ASP A 156 5.54 12.27 9.73
CA ASP A 156 6.15 11.12 10.40
C ASP A 156 5.34 10.71 11.64
N ALA A 157 4.86 11.66 12.43
CA ALA A 157 3.98 11.38 13.57
C ALA A 157 2.67 10.71 13.13
N LEU A 158 2.09 11.11 11.99
CA LEU A 158 0.92 10.44 11.42
C LEU A 158 1.24 9.03 10.91
N TYR A 159 2.41 8.82 10.33
CA TYR A 159 2.86 7.50 9.92
C TYR A 159 3.00 6.56 11.12
N ASP A 160 3.55 7.08 12.23
CA ASP A 160 3.60 6.33 13.49
C ASP A 160 2.20 6.06 14.05
N GLN A 161 1.31 7.05 14.02
CA GLN A 161 -0.08 6.87 14.44
C GLN A 161 -0.80 5.80 13.62
N TYR A 162 -0.66 5.81 12.29
CA TYR A 162 -1.27 4.79 11.42
C TYR A 162 -0.70 3.38 11.70
N THR A 163 0.57 3.30 12.09
CA THR A 163 1.18 2.03 12.52
C THR A 163 0.56 1.53 13.82
N GLN A 164 0.32 2.42 14.79
CA GLN A 164 -0.39 2.07 16.03
C GLN A 164 -1.86 1.70 15.78
N ASP A 165 -2.53 2.43 14.86
CA ASP A 165 -3.90 2.09 14.45
C ASP A 165 -3.96 0.69 13.82
N ALA A 166 -2.99 0.35 12.98
CA ALA A 166 -2.88 -0.97 12.37
C ALA A 166 -2.74 -2.09 13.42
N LEU A 167 -1.86 -1.88 14.41
CA LEU A 167 -1.69 -2.81 15.53
C LEU A 167 -2.97 -2.98 16.34
N LYS A 168 -3.64 -1.87 16.68
CA LYS A 168 -4.92 -1.89 17.43
C LYS A 168 -6.03 -2.61 16.64
N ALA A 169 -6.03 -2.47 15.31
CA ALA A 169 -6.95 -3.17 14.44
C ALA A 169 -6.61 -4.66 14.23
N GLY A 170 -5.49 -5.15 14.77
CA GLY A 170 -5.04 -6.53 14.60
C GLY A 170 -4.35 -6.82 13.25
N VAL A 171 -3.91 -5.80 12.55
CA VAL A 171 -3.19 -5.94 11.26
C VAL A 171 -1.79 -6.49 11.51
N PHE A 172 -1.39 -7.50 10.74
CA PHE A 172 -0.10 -8.19 10.86
C PHE A 172 0.68 -8.31 9.54
N GLY A 173 0.15 -7.77 8.43
CA GLY A 173 0.80 -7.81 7.13
C GLY A 173 0.17 -6.84 6.12
N ALA A 174 0.86 -6.61 4.99
CA ALA A 174 0.41 -5.73 3.91
C ALA A 174 0.22 -6.50 2.59
N PRO A 175 -0.81 -6.12 1.79
CA PRO A 175 -1.89 -5.18 2.12
C PRO A 175 -2.89 -5.77 3.12
N SER A 176 -3.54 -4.92 3.92
CA SER A 176 -4.70 -5.31 4.74
C SER A 176 -5.84 -4.34 4.49
N TYR A 177 -7.03 -4.87 4.32
CA TYR A 177 -8.28 -4.15 4.12
C TYR A 177 -9.16 -4.40 5.34
N VAL A 178 -9.53 -3.36 6.06
CA VAL A 178 -10.29 -3.48 7.32
C VAL A 178 -11.63 -2.79 7.16
N LEU A 179 -12.71 -3.53 7.39
CA LEU A 179 -14.07 -3.03 7.37
C LEU A 179 -14.44 -2.34 8.69
N PRO A 180 -15.50 -1.50 8.74
CA PRO A 180 -15.97 -0.89 9.98
C PRO A 180 -16.38 -1.90 11.06
N SER A 181 -16.73 -3.12 10.66
CA SER A 181 -16.99 -4.26 11.57
C SER A 181 -15.75 -4.75 12.32
N GLY A 182 -14.56 -4.35 11.89
CA GLY A 182 -13.28 -4.89 12.37
C GLY A 182 -12.81 -6.12 11.60
N GLU A 183 -13.56 -6.60 10.60
CA GLU A 183 -13.14 -7.74 9.78
C GLU A 183 -11.95 -7.36 8.89
N ILE A 184 -10.91 -8.22 8.89
CA ILE A 184 -9.65 -8.01 8.19
C ILE A 184 -9.52 -8.96 7.02
N PHE A 185 -9.19 -8.42 5.86
CA PHE A 185 -8.80 -9.18 4.67
C PHE A 185 -7.32 -8.90 4.39
N TRP A 186 -6.46 -9.86 4.69
CA TRP A 186 -5.02 -9.73 4.50
C TRP A 186 -4.56 -10.40 3.22
N GLY A 187 -3.92 -9.63 2.35
CA GLY A 187 -3.35 -10.10 1.10
C GLY A 187 -4.18 -9.74 -0.14
N GLN A 188 -3.50 -9.59 -1.25
CA GLN A 188 -4.12 -9.29 -2.54
C GLN A 188 -5.01 -10.44 -3.06
N ASP A 189 -4.81 -11.62 -2.53
CA ASP A 189 -5.54 -12.87 -2.83
C ASP A 189 -6.82 -13.04 -2.00
N ARG A 190 -7.15 -12.06 -1.14
CA ARG A 190 -8.40 -12.01 -0.35
C ARG A 190 -9.42 -11.01 -0.88
N LEU A 191 -9.13 -10.37 -2.01
CA LEU A 191 -10.02 -9.36 -2.60
C LEU A 191 -11.39 -9.92 -3.00
N GLU A 192 -11.46 -11.16 -3.45
CA GLU A 192 -12.75 -11.81 -3.75
C GLU A 192 -13.61 -12.00 -2.50
N LEU A 193 -12.99 -12.29 -1.35
CA LEU A 193 -13.70 -12.41 -0.08
C LEU A 193 -14.16 -11.04 0.42
N LEU A 194 -13.32 -10.01 0.28
CA LEU A 194 -13.70 -8.63 0.57
C LEU A 194 -14.90 -8.20 -0.30
N GLU A 195 -14.84 -8.46 -1.60
CA GLU A 195 -15.93 -8.13 -2.52
C GLU A 195 -17.23 -8.85 -2.14
N ARG A 196 -17.14 -10.14 -1.79
CA ARG A 196 -18.29 -10.90 -1.30
C ARG A 196 -18.93 -10.28 -0.06
N GLU A 197 -18.13 -9.75 0.86
CA GLU A 197 -18.63 -9.11 2.07
C GLU A 197 -19.29 -7.75 1.75
N LEU A 198 -18.67 -6.94 0.90
CA LEU A 198 -19.27 -5.68 0.43
C LEU A 198 -20.60 -5.90 -0.26
N LYS A 199 -20.74 -6.98 -1.03
CA LYS A 199 -21.98 -7.35 -1.71
C LYS A 199 -23.15 -7.64 -0.75
N LYS A 200 -22.87 -8.14 0.47
CA LYS A 200 -23.91 -8.37 1.47
C LYS A 200 -24.45 -7.08 2.10
N GLN A 201 -23.64 -6.01 2.01
CA GLN A 201 -23.95 -4.72 2.65
C GLN A 201 -24.47 -3.67 1.65
N ALA A 202 -24.48 -4.00 0.34
CA ALA A 202 -24.99 -3.17 -0.73
C ALA A 202 -26.51 -3.43 -0.97
#